data_2e8b1e55b559357992ba3476ee2bf715
#
_entry.id   2e8b1e55b559357992ba3476ee2bf715
#
_cell.length_a   1.000
_cell.length_b   1.000
_cell.length_c   1.000
_cell.angle_alpha   90.00
_cell.angle_beta   90.00
_cell.angle_gamma   90.00
#
_symmetry.space_group_name_H-M   'P 1'
#
loop_
_entity.id
_entity.type
_entity.pdbx_description
1 polymer ?
#
loop_
_entity_poly.entity_id
_entity_poly.type
_entity_poly.pdbx_seq_one_letter_code
_entity_poly.pdbx_strand_id
1 'polypeptide(L)'
;MTASVEEEKQYKASWKRLALFSVLFVLLTVAGFYAIYDHFSGRSLTFDFRLFAPEVLSVTVLLLLIYFSADGLRLYYTLRALGYRIPKKAMAKLVFINIFFSNITPMATGGGFAQVWFLHEHGVPIGKATAATTIRTVLAIFFIFSLTPVFLLTLEPLQDKAIISDIGTALAVFIVLNLLFFAVVLLRAHWLIGPLSFLCKGIHKLQLISPERHLRWQYKTRREMLRFSHSFSEYCRGPKVAIILSVLFTFIFLLSLFSFPALLMWGLGYDVNYLISLGLLVVTTFIMYFAPTPGASGISEGVFGSFFSDILAKNHLLLVTFSWRFLTIYLGMLLGLFILQRYLVNSAKTQGIQ
;
A
#
# COMPACT_ATOMS: atom_id res chain seq x y z
N MET A 1 6.89 30.66 27.01
CA MET A 1 5.89 31.23 26.10
C MET A 1 6.61 31.75 24.83
N THR A 2 7.61 31.04 24.31
CA THR A 2 8.42 31.44 23.13
C THR A 2 8.76 30.25 22.21
N ALA A 3 8.10 29.10 22.38
CA ALA A 3 8.37 27.91 21.57
C ALA A 3 7.24 27.56 20.56
N SER A 4 6.27 28.45 20.36
CA SER A 4 5.12 28.22 19.48
C SER A 4 5.12 29.02 18.17
N VAL A 5 6.19 29.78 17.89
CA VAL A 5 6.25 30.70 16.73
C VAL A 5 7.12 30.18 15.58
N GLU A 6 7.91 29.13 15.78
CA GLU A 6 8.82 28.60 14.74
C GLU A 6 8.29 27.46 13.86
N GLU A 7 7.08 26.96 14.08
CA GLU A 7 6.54 25.85 13.27
C GLU A 7 5.55 26.26 12.17
N GLU A 8 5.23 27.51 12.03
CA GLU A 8 4.40 28.02 10.94
C GLU A 8 5.22 28.41 9.70
N LYS A 9 6.07 27.52 9.20
CA LYS A 9 6.53 27.64 7.82
C LYS A 9 5.36 27.30 6.89
N GLN A 10 4.59 28.34 6.56
CA GLN A 10 3.60 28.34 5.50
C GLN A 10 4.14 27.61 4.26
N TYR A 11 3.56 26.48 3.95
CA TYR A 11 3.82 25.72 2.73
C TYR A 11 3.19 26.47 1.55
N LYS A 12 3.82 27.55 1.09
CA LYS A 12 3.44 28.20 -0.16
C LYS A 12 3.61 27.15 -1.27
N ALA A 13 2.51 26.80 -1.92
CA ALA A 13 2.53 25.92 -3.08
C ALA A 13 3.39 26.55 -4.17
N SER A 14 4.62 26.09 -4.31
CA SER A 14 5.53 26.59 -5.33
C SER A 14 5.25 25.86 -6.64
N TRP A 15 4.98 26.60 -7.73
CA TRP A 15 4.88 26.06 -9.10
C TRP A 15 6.07 25.15 -9.44
N LYS A 16 7.27 25.44 -8.89
CA LYS A 16 8.46 24.62 -9.05
C LYS A 16 8.28 23.21 -8.46
N ARG A 17 7.62 23.09 -7.29
CA ARG A 17 7.32 21.78 -6.67
C ARG A 17 6.28 21.00 -7.45
N LEU A 18 5.24 21.66 -7.95
CA LEU A 18 4.24 21.04 -8.82
C LEU A 18 4.87 20.51 -10.11
N ALA A 19 5.69 21.31 -10.77
CA ALA A 19 6.43 20.89 -11.97
C ALA A 19 7.36 19.71 -11.65
N LEU A 20 8.11 19.77 -10.53
CA LEU A 20 8.98 18.68 -10.11
C LEU A 20 8.21 17.37 -9.89
N PHE A 21 7.06 17.41 -9.21
CA PHE A 21 6.23 16.21 -9.01
C PHE A 21 5.64 15.68 -10.31
N SER A 22 5.25 16.57 -11.23
CA SER A 22 4.75 16.18 -12.56
C SER A 22 5.85 15.52 -13.39
N VAL A 23 7.05 16.08 -13.41
CA VAL A 23 8.22 15.49 -14.12
C VAL A 23 8.59 14.15 -13.49
N LEU A 24 8.66 14.08 -12.16
CA LEU A 24 8.97 12.83 -11.45
C LEU A 24 7.92 11.76 -11.75
N PHE A 25 6.63 12.12 -11.79
CA PHE A 25 5.55 11.20 -12.18
C PHE A 25 5.76 10.65 -13.60
N VAL A 26 6.03 11.54 -14.57
CA VAL A 26 6.25 11.12 -15.97
C VAL A 26 7.46 10.21 -16.06
N LEU A 27 8.58 10.56 -15.44
CA LEU A 27 9.81 9.75 -15.46
C LEU A 27 9.57 8.37 -14.83
N LEU A 28 8.89 8.29 -13.68
CA LEU A 28 8.61 7.01 -13.04
C LEU A 28 7.59 6.18 -13.82
N THR A 29 6.62 6.82 -14.46
CA THR A 29 5.68 6.13 -15.35
C THR A 29 6.41 5.54 -16.54
N VAL A 30 7.25 6.32 -17.21
CA VAL A 30 8.08 5.85 -18.37
C VAL A 30 9.03 4.75 -17.91
N ALA A 31 9.71 4.91 -16.77
CA ALA A 31 10.60 3.88 -16.23
C ALA A 31 9.86 2.59 -15.87
N GLY A 32 8.64 2.68 -15.32
CA GLY A 32 7.79 1.53 -15.05
C GLY A 32 7.39 0.80 -16.34
N PHE A 33 6.99 1.53 -17.37
CA PHE A 33 6.69 0.94 -18.69
C PHE A 33 7.92 0.32 -19.33
N TYR A 34 9.06 0.99 -19.27
CA TYR A 34 10.32 0.47 -19.80
C TYR A 34 10.73 -0.82 -19.07
N ALA A 35 10.60 -0.88 -17.75
CA ALA A 35 10.90 -2.08 -16.96
C ALA A 35 10.00 -3.27 -17.37
N ILE A 36 8.70 -3.02 -17.62
CA ILE A 36 7.78 -4.06 -18.11
C ILE A 36 8.22 -4.51 -19.50
N TYR A 37 8.49 -3.57 -20.41
CA TYR A 37 8.90 -3.86 -21.77
C TYR A 37 10.22 -4.65 -21.81
N ASP A 38 11.23 -4.22 -21.08
CA ASP A 38 12.54 -4.85 -21.00
C ASP A 38 12.47 -6.25 -20.40
N HIS A 39 11.71 -6.43 -19.32
CA HIS A 39 11.53 -7.73 -18.67
C HIS A 39 10.86 -8.76 -19.61
N PHE A 40 9.96 -8.30 -20.48
CA PHE A 40 9.29 -9.12 -21.49
C PHE A 40 9.83 -8.92 -22.90
N SER A 41 11.07 -8.47 -23.05
CA SER A 41 11.72 -8.22 -24.34
C SER A 41 11.59 -9.40 -25.30
N GLY A 42 11.29 -9.08 -26.57
CA GLY A 42 11.01 -10.07 -27.61
C GLY A 42 9.57 -10.58 -27.66
N ARG A 43 8.66 -10.06 -26.82
CA ARG A 43 7.23 -10.35 -26.86
C ARG A 43 6.48 -9.16 -27.48
N SER A 44 5.70 -9.42 -28.54
CA SER A 44 4.89 -8.37 -29.17
C SER A 44 3.70 -8.03 -28.26
N LEU A 45 3.50 -6.74 -27.99
CA LEU A 45 2.33 -6.23 -27.30
C LEU A 45 1.18 -6.19 -28.32
N THR A 46 0.34 -7.21 -28.34
CA THR A 46 -0.86 -7.24 -29.17
C THR A 46 -2.03 -6.80 -28.33
N PHE A 47 -2.69 -5.71 -28.74
CA PHE A 47 -3.93 -5.29 -28.11
C PHE A 47 -5.05 -6.23 -28.48
N ASP A 48 -5.71 -6.78 -27.45
CA ASP A 48 -6.91 -7.60 -27.64
C ASP A 48 -8.15 -6.78 -27.30
N PHE A 49 -8.99 -6.53 -28.32
CA PHE A 49 -10.19 -5.71 -28.18
C PHE A 49 -11.27 -6.33 -27.29
N ARG A 50 -11.17 -7.62 -26.93
CA ARG A 50 -12.08 -8.26 -25.97
C ARG A 50 -12.11 -7.59 -24.61
N LEU A 51 -10.98 -6.97 -24.18
CA LEU A 51 -10.92 -6.20 -22.93
C LEU A 51 -11.80 -4.94 -22.98
N PHE A 52 -12.16 -4.45 -24.16
CA PHE A 52 -13.05 -3.31 -24.35
C PHE A 52 -14.51 -3.70 -24.58
N ALA A 53 -14.85 -4.99 -24.49
CA ALA A 53 -16.23 -5.43 -24.53
C ALA A 53 -17.06 -4.73 -23.44
N PRO A 54 -18.28 -4.27 -23.71
CA PRO A 54 -19.09 -3.51 -22.75
C PRO A 54 -19.27 -4.23 -21.40
N GLU A 55 -19.37 -5.55 -21.42
CA GLU A 55 -19.47 -6.39 -20.22
C GLU A 55 -18.20 -6.30 -19.37
N VAL A 56 -17.03 -6.48 -19.98
CA VAL A 56 -15.72 -6.40 -19.30
C VAL A 56 -15.48 -5.00 -18.74
N LEU A 57 -15.78 -3.96 -19.55
CA LEU A 57 -15.64 -2.57 -19.10
C LEU A 57 -16.57 -2.25 -17.94
N SER A 58 -17.83 -2.70 -17.98
CA SER A 58 -18.79 -2.41 -16.90
C SER A 58 -18.36 -3.06 -15.58
N VAL A 59 -17.89 -4.31 -15.61
CA VAL A 59 -17.37 -5.00 -14.41
C VAL A 59 -16.06 -4.36 -13.93
N THR A 60 -15.18 -3.95 -14.85
CA THR A 60 -13.93 -3.25 -14.52
C THR A 60 -14.22 -1.92 -13.81
N VAL A 61 -15.13 -1.11 -14.33
CA VAL A 61 -15.53 0.17 -13.71
C VAL A 61 -16.16 -0.07 -12.33
N LEU A 62 -17.05 -1.06 -12.20
CA LEU A 62 -17.64 -1.42 -10.92
C LEU A 62 -16.56 -1.84 -9.90
N LEU A 63 -15.62 -2.69 -10.32
CA LEU A 63 -14.52 -3.14 -9.46
C LEU A 63 -13.61 -1.98 -9.04
N LEU A 64 -13.30 -1.03 -9.95
CA LEU A 64 -12.55 0.19 -9.64
C LEU A 64 -13.28 1.08 -8.63
N LEU A 65 -14.60 1.25 -8.77
CA LEU A 65 -15.40 2.01 -7.82
C LEU A 65 -15.39 1.37 -6.43
N ILE A 66 -15.52 0.04 -6.36
CA ILE A 66 -15.42 -0.70 -5.10
C ILE A 66 -14.01 -0.54 -4.50
N TYR A 67 -12.96 -0.75 -5.29
CA TYR A 67 -11.56 -0.66 -4.90
C TYR A 67 -11.22 0.71 -4.28
N PHE A 68 -11.47 1.81 -5.00
CA PHE A 68 -11.15 3.15 -4.51
C PHE A 68 -12.05 3.57 -3.33
N SER A 69 -13.34 3.19 -3.36
CA SER A 69 -14.26 3.49 -2.27
C SER A 69 -13.86 2.75 -0.99
N ALA A 70 -13.54 1.47 -1.10
CA ALA A 70 -13.10 0.67 0.04
C ALA A 70 -11.79 1.19 0.63
N ASP A 71 -10.84 1.66 -0.21
CA ASP A 71 -9.59 2.29 0.25
C ASP A 71 -9.84 3.55 1.09
N GLY A 72 -10.77 4.39 0.68
CA GLY A 72 -11.18 5.57 1.45
C GLY A 72 -11.94 5.21 2.72
N LEU A 73 -12.88 4.27 2.63
CA LEU A 73 -13.75 3.89 3.74
C LEU A 73 -12.99 3.18 4.87
N ARG A 74 -12.00 2.35 4.58
CA ARG A 74 -11.19 1.70 5.63
C ARG A 74 -10.45 2.73 6.49
N LEU A 75 -9.86 3.79 5.91
CA LEU A 75 -9.23 4.86 6.67
C LEU A 75 -10.27 5.75 7.38
N TYR A 76 -11.40 6.04 6.72
CA TYR A 76 -12.51 6.79 7.30
C TYR A 76 -13.01 6.15 8.60
N TYR A 77 -13.27 4.84 8.59
CA TYR A 77 -13.76 4.14 9.77
C TYR A 77 -12.66 3.93 10.82
N THR A 78 -11.40 3.80 10.43
CA THR A 78 -10.27 3.82 11.39
C THR A 78 -10.21 5.15 12.15
N LEU A 79 -10.36 6.30 11.45
CA LEU A 79 -10.45 7.61 12.08
C LEU A 79 -11.70 7.75 12.98
N ARG A 80 -12.84 7.21 12.55
CA ARG A 80 -14.07 7.17 13.36
C ARG A 80 -13.90 6.38 14.65
N ALA A 81 -13.15 5.28 14.61
CA ALA A 81 -12.80 4.50 15.79
C ALA A 81 -11.90 5.28 16.76
N LEU A 82 -11.06 6.17 16.25
CA LEU A 82 -10.23 7.09 17.04
C LEU A 82 -10.93 8.40 17.44
N GLY A 83 -12.23 8.54 17.16
CA GLY A 83 -13.05 9.69 17.56
C GLY A 83 -13.07 10.87 16.56
N TYR A 84 -12.45 10.74 15.39
CA TYR A 84 -12.38 11.81 14.39
C TYR A 84 -13.36 11.61 13.23
N ARG A 85 -13.93 12.73 12.72
CA ARG A 85 -14.87 12.74 11.60
C ARG A 85 -14.34 13.64 10.49
N ILE A 86 -14.03 13.04 9.35
CA ILE A 86 -13.59 13.75 8.16
C ILE A 86 -14.68 13.64 7.09
N PRO A 87 -14.96 14.70 6.32
CA PRO A 87 -15.91 14.63 5.22
C PRO A 87 -15.55 13.53 4.21
N LYS A 88 -16.54 12.73 3.76
CA LYS A 88 -16.29 11.64 2.79
C LYS A 88 -15.64 12.15 1.50
N LYS A 89 -16.00 13.38 1.05
CA LYS A 89 -15.37 14.02 -0.13
C LYS A 89 -13.87 14.26 0.07
N ALA A 90 -13.45 14.64 1.27
CA ALA A 90 -12.03 14.78 1.61
C ALA A 90 -11.33 13.43 1.62
N MET A 91 -11.97 12.40 2.17
CA MET A 91 -11.44 11.03 2.14
C MET A 91 -11.24 10.51 0.72
N ALA A 92 -12.20 10.75 -0.20
CA ALA A 92 -12.06 10.38 -1.60
C ALA A 92 -10.85 11.06 -2.28
N LYS A 93 -10.61 12.35 -2.00
CA LYS A 93 -9.40 13.04 -2.48
C LYS A 93 -8.12 12.43 -1.91
N LEU A 94 -8.15 12.09 -0.62
CA LEU A 94 -6.99 11.53 0.07
C LEU A 94 -6.56 10.17 -0.48
N VAL A 95 -7.50 9.33 -0.96
CA VAL A 95 -7.19 8.06 -1.62
C VAL A 95 -6.22 8.28 -2.79
N PHE A 96 -6.57 9.17 -3.70
CA PHE A 96 -5.78 9.40 -4.91
C PHE A 96 -4.46 10.13 -4.59
N ILE A 97 -4.46 11.09 -3.67
CA ILE A 97 -3.23 11.75 -3.18
C ILE A 97 -2.28 10.70 -2.57
N ASN A 98 -2.81 9.77 -1.78
CA ASN A 98 -2.03 8.69 -1.21
C ASN A 98 -1.43 7.77 -2.28
N ILE A 99 -2.23 7.34 -3.27
CA ILE A 99 -1.76 6.49 -4.36
C ILE A 99 -0.62 7.18 -5.13
N PHE A 100 -0.77 8.47 -5.43
CA PHE A 100 0.27 9.25 -6.10
C PHE A 100 1.57 9.23 -5.30
N PHE A 101 1.56 9.68 -4.05
CA PHE A 101 2.77 9.76 -3.23
C PHE A 101 3.38 8.40 -2.88
N SER A 102 2.56 7.37 -2.69
CA SER A 102 3.06 6.01 -2.43
C SER A 102 3.86 5.46 -3.61
N ASN A 103 3.44 5.74 -4.83
CA ASN A 103 4.06 5.14 -6.01
C ASN A 103 5.24 5.95 -6.58
N ILE A 104 5.38 7.24 -6.24
CA ILE A 104 6.56 8.04 -6.60
C ILE A 104 7.71 7.92 -5.59
N THR A 105 7.49 7.26 -4.46
CA THR A 105 8.51 7.14 -3.41
C THR A 105 8.91 5.68 -3.19
N PRO A 106 10.20 5.42 -2.91
CA PRO A 106 10.66 4.10 -2.56
C PRO A 106 9.90 3.53 -1.36
N MET A 107 9.60 2.23 -1.39
CA MET A 107 8.90 1.50 -0.32
C MET A 107 7.55 2.14 0.09
N ALA A 108 6.91 2.87 -0.83
CA ALA A 108 5.62 3.56 -0.63
C ALA A 108 5.58 4.54 0.58
N THR A 109 6.73 5.01 1.04
CA THR A 109 6.84 5.82 2.27
C THR A 109 6.14 7.17 2.16
N GLY A 110 6.13 7.79 0.98
CA GLY A 110 5.50 9.10 0.75
C GLY A 110 3.99 9.12 0.97
N GLY A 111 3.31 8.00 0.72
CA GLY A 111 1.87 7.89 0.94
C GLY A 111 1.47 8.11 2.39
N GLY A 112 2.21 7.54 3.34
CA GLY A 112 1.97 7.73 4.76
C GLY A 112 2.14 9.19 5.18
N PHE A 113 3.19 9.86 4.70
CA PHE A 113 3.41 11.29 4.97
C PHE A 113 2.30 12.15 4.37
N ALA A 114 1.89 11.88 3.13
CA ALA A 114 0.82 12.62 2.48
C ALA A 114 -0.52 12.47 3.21
N GLN A 115 -0.82 11.27 3.71
CA GLN A 115 -2.03 11.04 4.51
C GLN A 115 -2.00 11.84 5.82
N VAL A 116 -0.89 11.80 6.57
CA VAL A 116 -0.75 12.53 7.83
C VAL A 116 -0.87 14.03 7.59
N TRP A 117 -0.18 14.57 6.58
CA TRP A 117 -0.27 15.98 6.19
C TRP A 117 -1.71 16.37 5.86
N PHE A 118 -2.37 15.65 4.95
CA PHE A 118 -3.73 15.96 4.52
C PHE A 118 -4.74 15.89 5.66
N LEU A 119 -4.64 14.89 6.53
CA LEU A 119 -5.51 14.75 7.70
C LEU A 119 -5.29 15.87 8.70
N HIS A 120 -4.05 16.31 8.88
CA HIS A 120 -3.73 17.46 9.76
C HIS A 120 -4.35 18.76 9.26
N GLU A 121 -4.30 19.04 7.97
CA GLU A 121 -5.00 20.16 7.33
C GLU A 121 -6.52 20.13 7.53
N HIS A 122 -7.09 18.96 7.80
CA HIS A 122 -8.51 18.76 8.09
C HIS A 122 -8.81 18.64 9.60
N GLY A 123 -7.90 19.12 10.46
CA GLY A 123 -8.10 19.22 11.90
C GLY A 123 -7.81 17.96 12.71
N VAL A 124 -7.17 16.95 12.13
CA VAL A 124 -6.73 15.76 12.88
C VAL A 124 -5.32 16.00 13.45
N PRO A 125 -5.09 15.86 14.75
CA PRO A 125 -3.76 15.96 15.31
C PRO A 125 -2.78 14.97 14.68
N ILE A 126 -1.54 15.41 14.42
CA ILE A 126 -0.49 14.61 13.73
C ILE A 126 -0.36 13.20 14.33
N GLY A 127 -0.33 13.10 15.66
CA GLY A 127 -0.23 11.80 16.36
C GLY A 127 -1.40 10.86 16.06
N LYS A 128 -2.63 11.38 15.95
CA LYS A 128 -3.83 10.60 15.62
C LYS A 128 -3.89 10.26 14.13
N ALA A 129 -3.48 11.17 13.27
CA ALA A 129 -3.36 10.92 11.84
C ALA A 129 -2.32 9.81 11.56
N THR A 130 -1.15 9.88 12.21
CA THR A 130 -0.12 8.82 12.13
C THR A 130 -0.64 7.49 12.65
N ALA A 131 -1.34 7.48 13.79
CA ALA A 131 -1.92 6.26 14.34
C ALA A 131 -2.95 5.63 13.36
N ALA A 132 -3.86 6.43 12.81
CA ALA A 132 -4.87 5.96 11.87
C ALA A 132 -4.25 5.35 10.61
N THR A 133 -3.26 6.01 10.02
CA THR A 133 -2.55 5.53 8.83
C THR A 133 -1.76 4.25 9.12
N THR A 134 -1.12 4.17 10.28
CA THR A 134 -0.37 2.97 10.69
C THR A 134 -1.31 1.80 10.96
N ILE A 135 -2.43 1.98 11.68
CA ILE A 135 -3.43 0.93 11.95
C ILE A 135 -4.00 0.41 10.63
N ARG A 136 -4.39 1.30 9.71
CA ARG A 136 -4.87 0.92 8.37
C ARG A 136 -3.86 0.04 7.63
N THR A 137 -2.59 0.39 7.70
CA THR A 137 -1.49 -0.36 7.04
C THR A 137 -1.28 -1.71 7.72
N VAL A 138 -1.24 -1.75 9.05
CA VAL A 138 -1.08 -2.99 9.82
C VAL A 138 -2.22 -3.97 9.56
N LEU A 139 -3.47 -3.49 9.45
CA LEU A 139 -4.60 -4.34 9.08
C LEU A 139 -4.43 -4.99 7.69
N ALA A 140 -3.97 -4.22 6.69
CA ALA A 140 -3.72 -4.76 5.36
C ALA A 140 -2.58 -5.78 5.36
N ILE A 141 -1.47 -5.45 6.03
CA ILE A 141 -0.32 -6.35 6.18
C ILE A 141 -0.74 -7.64 6.89
N PHE A 142 -1.54 -7.54 7.95
CA PHE A 142 -2.07 -8.71 8.66
C PHE A 142 -2.79 -9.68 7.71
N PHE A 143 -3.72 -9.18 6.89
CA PHE A 143 -4.43 -10.04 5.92
C PHE A 143 -3.48 -10.67 4.90
N ILE A 144 -2.60 -9.88 4.28
CA ILE A 144 -1.68 -10.36 3.24
C ILE A 144 -0.74 -11.41 3.83
N PHE A 145 -0.11 -11.11 4.95
CA PHE A 145 0.88 -11.99 5.57
C PHE A 145 0.26 -13.25 6.18
N SER A 146 -1.01 -13.21 6.60
CA SER A 146 -1.73 -14.39 7.08
C SER A 146 -2.20 -15.30 5.94
N LEU A 147 -2.60 -14.72 4.80
CA LEU A 147 -3.09 -15.47 3.65
C LEU A 147 -1.94 -16.06 2.79
N THR A 148 -0.82 -15.34 2.69
CA THR A 148 0.32 -15.78 1.86
C THR A 148 0.79 -17.21 2.18
N PRO A 149 1.05 -17.57 3.44
CA PRO A 149 1.46 -18.94 3.77
C PRO A 149 0.41 -19.98 3.40
N VAL A 150 -0.88 -19.66 3.57
CA VAL A 150 -1.97 -20.57 3.20
C VAL A 150 -1.90 -20.87 1.70
N PHE A 151 -1.79 -19.83 0.88
CA PHE A 151 -1.69 -20.02 -0.57
C PHE A 151 -0.39 -20.68 -1.02
N LEU A 152 0.73 -20.41 -0.37
CA LEU A 152 2.00 -21.09 -0.66
C LEU A 152 1.93 -22.61 -0.41
N LEU A 153 1.13 -23.03 0.58
CA LEU A 153 0.96 -24.45 0.92
C LEU A 153 -0.13 -25.16 0.13
N THR A 154 -1.12 -24.43 -0.38
CA THR A 154 -2.34 -25.04 -0.97
C THR A 154 -2.40 -24.94 -2.49
N LEU A 155 -1.67 -23.99 -3.11
CA LEU A 155 -1.72 -23.80 -4.56
C LEU A 155 -0.70 -24.68 -5.30
N GLU A 156 -1.19 -25.62 -6.11
CA GLU A 156 -0.36 -26.49 -6.95
C GLU A 156 0.67 -25.73 -7.81
N PRO A 157 0.33 -24.62 -8.52
CA PRO A 157 1.29 -23.89 -9.33
C PRO A 157 2.49 -23.32 -8.57
N LEU A 158 2.40 -23.25 -7.24
CA LEU A 158 3.49 -22.77 -6.38
C LEU A 158 4.28 -23.95 -5.80
N GLN A 159 3.68 -25.12 -5.61
CA GLN A 159 4.33 -26.30 -5.03
C GLN A 159 5.37 -26.93 -5.96
N ASP A 160 5.11 -26.91 -7.27
CA ASP A 160 6.00 -27.48 -8.30
C ASP A 160 7.27 -26.64 -8.54
N LYS A 161 7.34 -25.42 -8.02
CA LYS A 161 8.56 -24.63 -8.06
C LYS A 161 9.50 -25.11 -6.99
N ALA A 162 10.59 -25.74 -7.37
CA ALA A 162 11.60 -26.45 -6.56
C ALA A 162 12.06 -25.71 -5.27
N ILE A 163 11.81 -24.40 -5.18
CA ILE A 163 12.12 -23.57 -4.02
C ILE A 163 11.19 -23.88 -2.82
N ILE A 164 10.01 -24.46 -3.03
CA ILE A 164 8.99 -24.62 -1.98
C ILE A 164 9.00 -26.02 -1.38
N SER A 165 9.37 -27.06 -2.14
CA SER A 165 9.43 -28.43 -1.64
C SER A 165 10.47 -28.63 -0.52
N ASP A 166 11.60 -27.91 -0.59
CA ASP A 166 12.69 -28.02 0.39
C ASP A 166 12.50 -27.09 1.61
N ILE A 167 11.57 -26.13 1.54
CA ILE A 167 11.37 -25.08 2.56
C ILE A 167 10.11 -25.33 3.42
N GLY A 168 9.41 -26.45 3.27
CA GLY A 168 8.15 -26.69 3.97
C GLY A 168 8.22 -26.47 5.49
N THR A 169 9.28 -26.93 6.13
CA THR A 169 9.50 -26.72 7.58
C THR A 169 9.81 -25.25 7.89
N ALA A 170 10.66 -24.61 7.09
CA ALA A 170 10.98 -23.21 7.26
C ALA A 170 9.76 -22.32 7.02
N LEU A 171 8.90 -22.67 6.07
CA LEU A 171 7.64 -21.98 5.80
C LEU A 171 6.66 -22.14 6.96
N ALA A 172 6.51 -23.34 7.53
CA ALA A 172 5.68 -23.55 8.71
C ALA A 172 6.16 -22.74 9.91
N VAL A 173 7.48 -22.69 10.15
CA VAL A 173 8.08 -21.83 11.18
C VAL A 173 7.81 -20.37 10.88
N PHE A 174 7.96 -19.92 9.63
CA PHE A 174 7.67 -18.56 9.24
C PHE A 174 6.20 -18.20 9.48
N ILE A 175 5.25 -19.08 9.17
CA ILE A 175 3.82 -18.89 9.45
C ILE A 175 3.58 -18.67 10.95
N VAL A 176 4.12 -19.55 11.77
CA VAL A 176 3.95 -19.47 13.24
C VAL A 176 4.55 -18.18 13.77
N LEU A 177 5.78 -17.85 13.35
CA LEU A 177 6.44 -16.60 13.76
C LEU A 177 5.66 -15.35 13.29
N ASN A 178 5.12 -15.39 12.08
CA ASN A 178 4.31 -14.31 11.53
C ASN A 178 3.01 -14.11 12.31
N LEU A 179 2.26 -15.18 12.55
CA LEU A 179 1.03 -15.13 13.35
C LEU A 179 1.32 -14.67 14.78
N LEU A 180 2.41 -15.17 15.39
CA LEU A 180 2.84 -14.75 16.72
C LEU A 180 3.22 -13.26 16.73
N PHE A 181 3.98 -12.81 15.73
CA PHE A 181 4.35 -11.40 15.58
C PHE A 181 3.11 -10.51 15.50
N PHE A 182 2.13 -10.85 14.65
CA PHE A 182 0.90 -10.08 14.56
C PHE A 182 0.04 -10.17 15.82
N ALA A 183 -0.04 -11.32 16.46
CA ALA A 183 -0.70 -11.45 17.75
C ALA A 183 -0.07 -10.51 18.80
N VAL A 184 1.26 -10.45 18.86
CA VAL A 184 1.97 -9.53 19.76
C VAL A 184 1.75 -8.07 19.36
N VAL A 185 1.82 -7.72 18.07
CA VAL A 185 1.55 -6.35 17.59
C VAL A 185 0.14 -5.91 17.93
N LEU A 186 -0.86 -6.79 17.71
CA LEU A 186 -2.26 -6.46 17.91
C LEU A 186 -2.68 -6.49 19.40
N LEU A 187 -2.16 -7.43 20.18
CA LEU A 187 -2.59 -7.63 21.56
C LEU A 187 -1.67 -6.96 22.58
N ARG A 188 -0.38 -6.91 22.32
CA ARG A 188 0.65 -6.50 23.28
C ARG A 188 1.81 -5.73 22.61
N ALA A 189 1.50 -4.70 21.80
CA ALA A 189 2.52 -3.94 21.06
C ALA A 189 3.69 -3.44 21.92
N HIS A 190 3.48 -3.18 23.23
CA HIS A 190 4.54 -2.81 24.15
C HIS A 190 5.60 -3.90 24.38
N TRP A 191 5.27 -5.18 24.16
CA TRP A 191 6.24 -6.29 24.25
C TRP A 191 7.33 -6.23 23.18
N LEU A 192 7.05 -5.56 22.05
CA LEU A 192 8.04 -5.34 20.99
C LEU A 192 9.15 -4.37 21.38
N ILE A 193 8.99 -3.61 22.46
CA ILE A 193 10.01 -2.66 22.94
C ILE A 193 11.29 -3.41 23.32
N GLY A 194 11.17 -4.57 23.97
CA GLY A 194 12.30 -5.39 24.38
C GLY A 194 13.15 -5.88 23.19
N PRO A 195 12.59 -6.67 22.25
CA PRO A 195 13.31 -7.14 21.05
C PRO A 195 13.88 -5.99 20.21
N LEU A 196 13.12 -4.91 19.98
CA LEU A 196 13.61 -3.75 19.24
C LEU A 196 14.78 -3.05 19.91
N SER A 197 14.73 -2.89 21.25
CA SER A 197 15.84 -2.33 22.01
C SER A 197 17.08 -3.24 21.99
N PHE A 198 16.88 -4.55 22.00
CA PHE A 198 17.95 -5.54 21.85
C PHE A 198 18.60 -5.44 20.46
N LEU A 199 17.83 -5.34 19.39
CA LEU A 199 18.34 -5.11 18.03
C LEU A 199 19.14 -3.82 17.94
N CYS A 200 18.62 -2.71 18.49
CA CYS A 200 19.37 -1.45 18.54
C CYS A 200 20.71 -1.58 19.30
N LYS A 201 20.74 -2.34 20.40
CA LYS A 201 21.98 -2.63 21.14
C LYS A 201 22.93 -3.51 20.31
N GLY A 202 22.41 -4.50 19.57
CA GLY A 202 23.22 -5.36 18.69
C GLY A 202 23.91 -4.54 17.59
N ILE A 203 23.18 -3.65 16.92
CA ILE A 203 23.70 -2.76 15.87
C ILE A 203 24.76 -1.80 16.43
N HIS A 204 24.58 -1.34 17.66
CA HIS A 204 25.58 -0.51 18.33
C HIS A 204 26.85 -1.30 18.67
N LYS A 205 26.71 -2.55 19.13
CA LYS A 205 27.84 -3.45 19.43
C LYS A 205 28.68 -3.77 18.18
N LEU A 206 28.07 -3.74 16.99
CA LEU A 206 28.74 -3.88 15.69
C LEU A 206 29.44 -2.57 15.23
N GLN A 207 29.50 -1.52 16.07
CA GLN A 207 30.12 -0.21 15.81
C GLN A 207 29.56 0.52 14.57
N LEU A 208 28.38 0.15 14.08
CA LEU A 208 27.73 0.73 12.91
C LEU A 208 27.08 2.10 13.23
N ILE A 209 26.89 2.43 14.52
CA ILE A 209 26.22 3.65 14.96
C ILE A 209 26.96 4.26 16.14
N SER A 210 27.14 5.60 16.12
CA SER A 210 27.75 6.34 17.22
C SER A 210 26.89 6.25 18.51
N PRO A 211 27.51 6.34 19.73
CA PRO A 211 26.78 6.24 21.00
C PRO A 211 25.63 7.22 21.14
N GLU A 212 25.82 8.45 20.68
CA GLU A 212 24.77 9.48 20.73
C GLU A 212 23.57 9.17 19.82
N ARG A 213 23.80 8.63 18.60
CA ARG A 213 22.75 8.17 17.69
C ARG A 213 22.01 6.98 18.26
N HIS A 214 22.73 6.05 18.90
CA HIS A 214 22.16 4.86 19.54
C HIS A 214 21.14 5.25 20.63
N LEU A 215 21.50 6.17 21.54
CA LEU A 215 20.60 6.65 22.60
C LEU A 215 19.37 7.37 22.02
N ARG A 216 19.57 8.23 21.01
CA ARG A 216 18.46 8.91 20.31
C ARG A 216 17.52 7.90 19.64
N TRP A 217 18.06 6.87 19.01
CA TRP A 217 17.26 5.84 18.33
C TRP A 217 16.48 4.98 19.32
N GLN A 218 17.10 4.55 20.41
CA GLN A 218 16.40 3.82 21.48
C GLN A 218 15.24 4.63 22.05
N TYR A 219 15.49 5.90 22.39
CA TYR A 219 14.45 6.77 22.96
C TYR A 219 13.32 7.03 21.96
N LYS A 220 13.65 7.31 20.70
CA LYS A 220 12.68 7.51 19.63
C LYS A 220 11.85 6.25 19.41
N THR A 221 12.48 5.09 19.25
CA THR A 221 11.79 3.81 19.03
C THR A 221 10.84 3.48 20.19
N ARG A 222 11.32 3.59 21.44
CA ARG A 222 10.48 3.35 22.61
C ARG A 222 9.28 4.30 22.65
N ARG A 223 9.49 5.57 22.40
CA ARG A 223 8.44 6.59 22.39
C ARG A 223 7.39 6.32 21.31
N GLU A 224 7.83 5.99 20.09
CA GLU A 224 6.91 5.69 18.98
C GLU A 224 6.13 4.38 19.21
N MET A 225 6.76 3.35 19.79
CA MET A 225 6.07 2.11 20.16
C MET A 225 5.02 2.32 21.25
N LEU A 226 5.32 3.11 22.27
CA LEU A 226 4.34 3.46 23.31
C LEU A 226 3.17 4.27 22.72
N ARG A 227 3.45 5.23 21.84
CA ARG A 227 2.42 5.99 21.15
C ARG A 227 1.53 5.10 20.29
N PHE A 228 2.15 4.19 19.52
CA PHE A 228 1.41 3.23 18.71
C PHE A 228 0.54 2.33 19.59
N SER A 229 1.10 1.71 20.63
CA SER A 229 0.38 0.86 21.57
C SER A 229 -0.80 1.57 22.21
N HIS A 230 -0.61 2.82 22.65
CA HIS A 230 -1.69 3.63 23.22
C HIS A 230 -2.79 3.91 22.18
N SER A 231 -2.42 4.35 20.99
CA SER A 231 -3.39 4.65 19.91
C SER A 231 -4.09 3.40 19.40
N PHE A 232 -3.41 2.26 19.37
CA PHE A 232 -4.02 0.99 19.01
C PHE A 232 -5.02 0.52 20.09
N SER A 233 -4.66 0.66 21.38
CA SER A 233 -5.59 0.40 22.47
C SER A 233 -6.83 1.30 22.43
N GLU A 234 -6.63 2.57 22.10
CA GLU A 234 -7.72 3.53 21.91
C GLU A 234 -8.62 3.16 20.72
N TYR A 235 -8.02 2.75 19.60
CA TYR A 235 -8.76 2.21 18.45
C TYR A 235 -9.61 1.00 18.86
N CYS A 236 -9.03 0.02 19.57
CA CYS A 236 -9.76 -1.17 20.03
C CYS A 236 -10.90 -0.87 21.04
N ARG A 237 -10.81 0.25 21.77
CA ARG A 237 -11.86 0.73 22.68
C ARG A 237 -12.87 1.64 21.99
N GLY A 238 -12.63 2.00 20.75
CA GLY A 238 -13.53 2.83 19.96
C GLY A 238 -14.88 2.15 19.67
N PRO A 239 -15.79 2.85 18.98
CA PRO A 239 -17.09 2.30 18.59
C PRO A 239 -16.93 1.00 17.80
N LYS A 240 -17.48 -0.10 18.30
CA LYS A 240 -17.35 -1.45 17.71
C LYS A 240 -17.74 -1.48 16.23
N VAL A 241 -18.80 -0.75 15.85
CA VAL A 241 -19.24 -0.64 14.45
C VAL A 241 -18.15 -0.03 13.56
N ALA A 242 -17.46 1.01 14.03
CA ALA A 242 -16.38 1.62 13.25
C ALA A 242 -15.18 0.69 13.10
N ILE A 243 -14.83 -0.08 14.13
CA ILE A 243 -13.76 -1.09 14.08
C ILE A 243 -14.12 -2.19 13.08
N ILE A 244 -15.31 -2.77 13.19
CA ILE A 244 -15.77 -3.83 12.28
C ILE A 244 -15.78 -3.33 10.84
N LEU A 245 -16.29 -2.13 10.59
CA LEU A 245 -16.33 -1.55 9.25
C LEU A 245 -14.92 -1.23 8.71
N SER A 246 -13.98 -0.80 9.55
CA SER A 246 -12.60 -0.58 9.08
C SER A 246 -11.92 -1.89 8.67
N VAL A 247 -12.15 -2.98 9.40
CA VAL A 247 -11.65 -4.32 9.05
C VAL A 247 -12.34 -4.85 7.79
N LEU A 248 -13.67 -4.74 7.71
CA LEU A 248 -14.46 -5.19 6.56
C LEU A 248 -14.05 -4.46 5.28
N PHE A 249 -13.92 -3.12 5.31
CA PHE A 249 -13.48 -2.37 4.14
C PHE A 249 -12.01 -2.61 3.80
N THR A 250 -11.17 -3.00 4.75
CA THR A 250 -9.81 -3.48 4.44
C THR A 250 -9.86 -4.80 3.69
N PHE A 251 -10.71 -5.73 4.10
CA PHE A 251 -10.91 -6.99 3.39
C PHE A 251 -11.48 -6.77 1.98
N ILE A 252 -12.54 -5.95 1.83
CA ILE A 252 -13.13 -5.60 0.52
C ILE A 252 -12.11 -4.94 -0.39
N PHE A 253 -11.30 -4.03 0.14
CA PHE A 253 -10.22 -3.38 -0.62
C PHE A 253 -9.22 -4.40 -1.16
N LEU A 254 -8.72 -5.30 -0.32
CA LEU A 254 -7.75 -6.32 -0.72
C LEU A 254 -8.35 -7.33 -1.69
N LEU A 255 -9.58 -7.78 -1.43
CA LEU A 255 -10.30 -8.68 -2.35
C LEU A 255 -10.47 -8.04 -3.72
N SER A 256 -10.88 -6.76 -3.77
CA SER A 256 -11.00 -6.02 -5.02
C SER A 256 -9.66 -5.91 -5.74
N LEU A 257 -8.58 -5.59 -5.02
CA LEU A 257 -7.22 -5.51 -5.58
C LEU A 257 -6.80 -6.83 -6.23
N PHE A 258 -7.04 -7.95 -5.54
CA PHE A 258 -6.63 -9.26 -5.99
C PHE A 258 -7.52 -9.84 -7.10
N SER A 259 -8.70 -9.25 -7.34
CA SER A 259 -9.63 -9.69 -8.39
C SER A 259 -9.29 -9.15 -9.78
N PHE A 260 -8.47 -8.10 -9.91
CA PHE A 260 -8.18 -7.50 -11.22
C PHE A 260 -7.55 -8.46 -12.24
N PRO A 261 -6.54 -9.28 -11.91
CA PRO A 261 -6.00 -10.23 -12.89
C PRO A 261 -7.02 -11.26 -13.35
N ALA A 262 -7.83 -11.82 -12.43
CA ALA A 262 -8.87 -12.77 -12.77
C ALA A 262 -9.92 -12.16 -13.72
N LEU A 263 -10.33 -10.90 -13.46
CA LEU A 263 -11.24 -10.15 -14.33
C LEU A 263 -10.65 -9.95 -15.74
N LEU A 264 -9.38 -9.57 -15.83
CA LEU A 264 -8.71 -9.35 -17.12
C LEU A 264 -8.55 -10.66 -17.90
N MET A 265 -8.20 -11.74 -17.22
CA MET A 265 -8.12 -13.07 -17.82
C MET A 265 -9.49 -13.57 -18.32
N TRP A 266 -10.53 -13.39 -17.52
CA TRP A 266 -11.90 -13.69 -17.93
C TRP A 266 -12.30 -12.86 -19.16
N GLY A 267 -12.00 -11.58 -19.21
CA GLY A 267 -12.24 -10.71 -20.35
C GLY A 267 -11.51 -11.15 -21.63
N LEU A 268 -10.40 -11.86 -21.51
CA LEU A 268 -9.66 -12.46 -22.62
C LEU A 268 -10.15 -13.87 -22.99
N GLY A 269 -11.19 -14.38 -22.31
CA GLY A 269 -11.79 -15.69 -22.58
C GLY A 269 -11.03 -16.87 -21.99
N TYR A 270 -10.19 -16.64 -20.96
CA TYR A 270 -9.57 -17.74 -20.22
C TYR A 270 -10.57 -18.35 -19.23
N ASP A 271 -10.54 -19.67 -19.10
CA ASP A 271 -11.20 -20.37 -18.00
C ASP A 271 -10.30 -20.26 -16.75
N VAL A 272 -10.66 -19.34 -15.88
CA VAL A 272 -9.81 -18.94 -14.76
C VAL A 272 -10.33 -19.52 -13.46
N ASN A 273 -9.50 -20.34 -12.81
CA ASN A 273 -9.75 -20.62 -11.40
C ASN A 273 -9.47 -19.34 -10.59
N TYR A 274 -10.57 -18.70 -10.14
CA TYR A 274 -10.50 -17.42 -9.39
C TYR A 274 -9.64 -17.52 -8.14
N LEU A 275 -9.69 -18.63 -7.39
CA LEU A 275 -8.93 -18.83 -6.17
C LEU A 275 -7.43 -18.91 -6.45
N ILE A 276 -7.04 -19.58 -7.54
CA ILE A 276 -5.63 -19.64 -7.97
C ILE A 276 -5.13 -18.24 -8.34
N SER A 277 -5.86 -17.51 -9.19
CA SER A 277 -5.49 -16.15 -9.59
C SER A 277 -5.36 -15.21 -8.39
N LEU A 278 -6.31 -15.26 -7.45
CA LEU A 278 -6.32 -14.46 -6.23
C LEU A 278 -5.11 -14.79 -5.36
N GLY A 279 -4.84 -16.07 -5.13
CA GLY A 279 -3.72 -16.51 -4.29
C GLY A 279 -2.36 -16.15 -4.88
N LEU A 280 -2.18 -16.31 -6.19
CA LEU A 280 -0.94 -15.89 -6.87
C LEU A 280 -0.70 -14.38 -6.71
N LEU A 281 -1.77 -13.56 -6.76
CA LEU A 281 -1.62 -12.12 -6.56
C LEU A 281 -1.41 -11.73 -5.10
N VAL A 282 -1.95 -12.49 -4.13
CA VAL A 282 -1.64 -12.31 -2.71
C VAL A 282 -0.15 -12.53 -2.48
N VAL A 283 0.42 -13.64 -2.99
CA VAL A 283 1.86 -13.94 -2.87
C VAL A 283 2.70 -12.91 -3.61
N THR A 284 2.30 -12.49 -4.81
CA THR A 284 2.95 -11.39 -5.55
C THR A 284 2.99 -10.11 -4.71
N THR A 285 1.86 -9.75 -4.10
CA THR A 285 1.77 -8.54 -3.27
C THR A 285 2.63 -8.65 -2.00
N PHE A 286 2.69 -9.83 -1.40
CA PHE A 286 3.60 -10.09 -0.27
C PHE A 286 5.06 -9.81 -0.66
N ILE A 287 5.52 -10.32 -1.80
CA ILE A 287 6.89 -10.07 -2.29
C ILE A 287 7.11 -8.58 -2.57
N MET A 288 6.11 -7.89 -3.14
CA MET A 288 6.16 -6.44 -3.41
C MET A 288 6.38 -5.59 -2.15
N TYR A 289 5.95 -6.04 -0.97
CA TYR A 289 6.20 -5.31 0.28
C TYR A 289 7.69 -5.14 0.60
N PHE A 290 8.55 -6.02 0.09
CA PHE A 290 10.00 -5.97 0.26
C PHE A 290 10.73 -5.28 -0.89
N ALA A 291 10.01 -4.83 -1.89
CA ALA A 291 10.59 -4.17 -3.07
C ALA A 291 11.09 -2.75 -2.73
N PRO A 292 12.37 -2.43 -2.93
CA PRO A 292 12.90 -1.10 -2.64
C PRO A 292 12.55 -0.06 -3.71
N THR A 293 12.02 -0.50 -4.85
CA THR A 293 11.72 0.37 -6.00
C THR A 293 10.40 1.14 -5.81
N PRO A 294 10.27 2.35 -6.39
CA PRO A 294 9.00 3.08 -6.41
C PRO A 294 7.90 2.25 -7.07
N GLY A 295 6.74 2.14 -6.37
CA GLY A 295 5.63 1.32 -6.83
C GLY A 295 5.96 -0.16 -7.06
N ALA A 296 7.06 -0.67 -6.48
CA ALA A 296 7.61 -2.01 -6.71
C ALA A 296 7.89 -2.33 -8.19
N SER A 297 8.15 -1.31 -9.03
CA SER A 297 8.39 -1.47 -10.47
C SER A 297 9.59 -2.38 -10.75
N GLY A 298 9.48 -3.22 -11.75
CA GLY A 298 10.43 -4.27 -12.12
C GLY A 298 10.19 -5.57 -11.33
N ILE A 299 10.08 -5.51 -10.02
CA ILE A 299 9.89 -6.70 -9.16
C ILE A 299 8.46 -7.23 -9.30
N SER A 300 7.46 -6.36 -9.24
CA SER A 300 6.06 -6.77 -9.38
C SER A 300 5.75 -7.43 -10.73
N GLU A 301 6.31 -6.89 -11.80
CA GLU A 301 6.12 -7.40 -13.16
C GLU A 301 6.84 -8.74 -13.35
N GLY A 302 8.06 -8.85 -12.82
CA GLY A 302 8.84 -10.08 -12.87
C GLY A 302 8.16 -11.22 -12.10
N VAL A 303 7.71 -10.94 -10.87
CA VAL A 303 7.01 -11.94 -10.05
C VAL A 303 5.67 -12.33 -10.67
N PHE A 304 4.87 -11.34 -11.11
CA PHE A 304 3.62 -11.60 -11.82
C PHE A 304 3.87 -12.46 -13.07
N GLY A 305 4.84 -12.06 -13.90
CA GLY A 305 5.22 -12.80 -15.09
C GLY A 305 5.61 -14.24 -14.79
N SER A 306 6.39 -14.47 -13.74
CA SER A 306 6.81 -15.82 -13.33
C SER A 306 5.63 -16.69 -12.84
N PHE A 307 4.67 -16.12 -12.12
CA PHE A 307 3.54 -16.88 -11.57
C PHE A 307 2.44 -17.15 -12.58
N PHE A 308 2.22 -16.24 -13.53
CA PHE A 308 1.15 -16.35 -14.52
C PHE A 308 1.62 -16.84 -15.90
N SER A 309 2.93 -17.11 -16.08
CA SER A 309 3.49 -17.58 -17.36
C SER A 309 2.93 -18.91 -17.82
N ASP A 310 2.55 -19.80 -16.90
CA ASP A 310 2.02 -21.13 -17.20
C ASP A 310 0.50 -21.10 -17.46
N ILE A 311 -0.17 -19.99 -17.08
CA ILE A 311 -1.60 -19.81 -17.25
C ILE A 311 -1.91 -18.99 -18.51
N LEU A 312 -1.08 -18.00 -18.83
CA LEU A 312 -1.32 -17.01 -19.87
C LEU A 312 -0.41 -17.23 -21.08
N ALA A 313 -0.96 -17.10 -22.27
CA ALA A 313 -0.15 -16.97 -23.49
C ALA A 313 0.78 -15.75 -23.40
N LYS A 314 1.98 -15.84 -24.00
CA LYS A 314 3.05 -14.85 -23.85
C LYS A 314 2.61 -13.41 -24.15
N ASN A 315 1.81 -13.18 -25.18
CA ASN A 315 1.25 -11.89 -25.55
C ASN A 315 0.21 -11.39 -24.55
N HIS A 316 -0.66 -12.27 -24.05
CA HIS A 316 -1.68 -11.92 -23.05
C HIS A 316 -1.06 -11.68 -21.67
N LEU A 317 0.04 -12.38 -21.34
CA LEU A 317 0.77 -12.13 -20.08
C LEU A 317 1.22 -10.67 -19.97
N LEU A 318 1.82 -10.14 -21.04
CA LEU A 318 2.24 -8.74 -21.09
C LEU A 318 1.03 -7.78 -21.00
N LEU A 319 -0.04 -8.07 -21.76
CA LEU A 319 -1.25 -7.25 -21.77
C LEU A 319 -1.94 -7.23 -20.40
N VAL A 320 -2.08 -8.38 -19.73
CA VAL A 320 -2.71 -8.47 -18.40
C VAL A 320 -1.86 -7.77 -17.34
N THR A 321 -0.53 -7.98 -17.36
CA THR A 321 0.40 -7.30 -16.44
C THR A 321 0.28 -5.78 -16.56
N PHE A 322 0.31 -5.28 -17.80
CA PHE A 322 0.17 -3.85 -18.08
C PHE A 322 -1.17 -3.30 -17.63
N SER A 323 -2.28 -3.97 -18.03
CA SER A 323 -3.64 -3.54 -17.70
C SER A 323 -3.90 -3.54 -16.19
N TRP A 324 -3.43 -4.57 -15.48
CA TRP A 324 -3.50 -4.63 -14.02
C TRP A 324 -2.79 -3.45 -13.37
N ARG A 325 -1.55 -3.15 -13.76
CA ARG A 325 -0.77 -2.01 -13.25
C ARG A 325 -1.43 -0.68 -13.58
N PHE A 326 -1.95 -0.56 -14.81
CA PHE A 326 -2.65 0.64 -15.25
C PHE A 326 -3.88 0.91 -14.36
N LEU A 327 -4.74 -0.06 -14.18
CA LEU A 327 -5.98 0.08 -13.42
C LEU A 327 -5.73 0.33 -11.94
N THR A 328 -4.78 -0.39 -11.32
CA THR A 328 -4.57 -0.34 -9.87
C THR A 328 -3.63 0.80 -9.43
N ILE A 329 -2.73 1.27 -10.29
CA ILE A 329 -1.71 2.26 -9.93
C ILE A 329 -1.78 3.51 -10.82
N TYR A 330 -1.53 3.38 -12.13
CA TYR A 330 -1.33 4.55 -12.97
C TYR A 330 -2.58 5.42 -13.10
N LEU A 331 -3.74 4.82 -13.20
CA LEU A 331 -5.02 5.54 -13.20
C LEU A 331 -5.20 6.35 -11.89
N GLY A 332 -4.94 5.71 -10.75
CA GLY A 332 -5.00 6.36 -9.45
C GLY A 332 -3.96 7.47 -9.28
N MET A 333 -2.76 7.31 -9.84
CA MET A 333 -1.71 8.33 -9.83
C MET A 333 -2.09 9.55 -10.68
N LEU A 334 -2.65 9.35 -11.87
CA LEU A 334 -3.13 10.44 -12.74
C LEU A 334 -4.21 11.27 -12.04
N LEU A 335 -5.20 10.61 -11.47
CA LEU A 335 -6.25 11.26 -10.70
C LEU A 335 -5.67 11.96 -9.46
N GLY A 336 -4.72 11.34 -8.78
CA GLY A 336 -4.03 11.89 -7.61
C GLY A 336 -3.26 13.17 -7.93
N LEU A 337 -2.51 13.18 -9.03
CA LEU A 337 -1.79 14.37 -9.50
C LEU A 337 -2.77 15.53 -9.79
N PHE A 338 -3.85 15.24 -10.52
CA PHE A 338 -4.86 16.24 -10.86
C PHE A 338 -5.56 16.81 -9.62
N ILE A 339 -5.96 15.95 -8.68
CA ILE A 339 -6.60 16.35 -7.42
C ILE A 339 -5.63 17.18 -6.57
N LEU A 340 -4.36 16.76 -6.47
CA LEU A 340 -3.34 17.50 -5.73
C LEU A 340 -3.11 18.88 -6.30
N GLN A 341 -2.98 19.00 -7.63
CA GLN A 341 -2.81 20.30 -8.30
C GLN A 341 -3.99 21.24 -7.99
N ARG A 342 -5.22 20.75 -8.14
CA ARG A 342 -6.41 21.55 -7.80
C ARG A 342 -6.47 21.95 -6.32
N TYR A 343 -6.10 21.02 -5.44
CA TYR A 343 -6.09 21.28 -4.00
C TYR A 343 -5.09 22.39 -3.63
N LEU A 344 -3.87 22.33 -4.15
CA LEU A 344 -2.84 23.33 -3.89
C LEU A 344 -3.17 24.71 -4.49
N VAL A 345 -3.75 24.76 -5.70
CA VAL A 345 -4.17 26.02 -6.33
C VAL A 345 -5.29 26.69 -5.53
N ASN A 346 -6.28 25.92 -5.07
CA ASN A 346 -7.39 26.47 -4.28
C ASN A 346 -6.91 26.95 -2.91
N SER A 347 -6.02 26.24 -2.24
CA SER A 347 -5.43 26.67 -0.98
C SER A 347 -4.65 27.99 -1.13
N ALA A 348 -3.90 28.16 -2.23
CA ALA A 348 -3.17 29.38 -2.51
C ALA A 348 -4.12 30.59 -2.75
N LYS A 349 -5.27 30.38 -3.43
CA LYS A 349 -6.28 31.43 -3.63
C LYS A 349 -6.92 31.87 -2.32
N THR A 350 -7.22 30.94 -1.42
CA THR A 350 -7.85 31.27 -0.13
C THR A 350 -6.91 32.03 0.80
N GLN A 351 -5.60 31.81 0.69
CA GLN A 351 -4.58 32.54 1.48
C GLN A 351 -4.17 33.87 0.86
N GLY A 352 -4.41 34.09 -0.43
CA GLY A 352 -4.09 35.35 -1.13
C GLY A 352 -5.20 36.42 -1.07
N ILE A 353 -6.34 36.10 -0.47
CA ILE A 353 -7.49 37.03 -0.26
C ILE A 353 -7.45 37.65 1.16
N GLN A 354 -6.50 37.25 2.01
CA GLN A 354 -6.19 37.91 3.27
C GLN A 354 -4.91 38.74 3.15
#